data_9c3385278d06af58fd2bc909f6f6dadf
#
_entry.id   9c3385278d06af58fd2bc909f6f6dadf
#
_cell.length_a   1.000
_cell.length_b   1.000
_cell.length_c   1.000
_cell.angle_alpha   90.00
_cell.angle_beta   90.00
_cell.angle_gamma   90.00
#
_symmetry.space_group_name_H-M   'P 1'
#
loop_
_entity.id
_entity.type
_entity.pdbx_description
1 polymer ?
#
loop_
_entity_poly.entity_id
_entity_poly.type
_entity_poly.pdbx_seq_one_letter_code
_entity_poly.pdbx_strand_id
1 'polypeptide(L)'
;MHEGVWLTVLGLFGLMTISVLVLPLSRKIKMPYTVLLALLGIIIGLADNWLGISQSDTGIVSEFFSSFDSFELTSGIIFFIFLPVLIFEASLAIDVRKLLSDIRPILFLAVIGLFISTFLIGGAVYSVSGMGFVVCLLLGAILSATDPVAVVAIFKDLGAPKRLAILVEGESLFNDATAIVLFTILAAMVAGTAQADLGTGALQFIKVFLGGIVVGFLMARVFSWVIGKVGGIALVEVSLTIALAFLAFLIAEHYLHVSGVMAVVTSALVIGSYGRTSVSGHGWELLEETWETLGF
;
A
#
# COMPACT_ATOMS: atom_id res chain seq x y z
N MET A 1 13.19 2.35 -30.50
CA MET A 1 11.90 2.30 -29.77
C MET A 1 11.47 0.84 -29.46
N HIS A 2 11.78 -0.16 -30.30
CA HIS A 2 11.45 -1.57 -30.04
C HIS A 2 12.40 -2.27 -29.06
N GLU A 3 13.68 -1.87 -28.99
CA GLU A 3 14.67 -2.52 -28.11
C GLU A 3 14.42 -2.31 -26.61
N GLY A 4 13.86 -1.19 -26.18
CA GLY A 4 13.54 -0.96 -24.77
C GLY A 4 12.33 -1.77 -24.25
N VAL A 5 11.33 -2.02 -25.10
CA VAL A 5 10.08 -2.66 -24.67
C VAL A 5 10.29 -4.15 -24.35
N TRP A 6 11.03 -4.87 -25.16
CA TRP A 6 11.26 -6.30 -24.91
C TRP A 6 12.15 -6.53 -23.67
N LEU A 7 13.12 -5.66 -23.38
CA LEU A 7 13.90 -5.69 -22.16
C LEU A 7 13.02 -5.49 -20.92
N THR A 8 12.12 -4.50 -20.96
CA THR A 8 11.17 -4.26 -19.86
C THR A 8 10.26 -5.49 -19.64
N VAL A 9 9.79 -6.12 -20.74
CA VAL A 9 8.98 -7.34 -20.66
C VAL A 9 9.80 -8.51 -20.09
N LEU A 10 11.05 -8.67 -20.52
CA LEU A 10 11.96 -9.71 -20.02
C LEU A 10 12.21 -9.53 -18.52
N GLY A 11 12.48 -8.30 -18.07
CA GLY A 11 12.68 -7.97 -16.66
C GLY A 11 11.45 -8.27 -15.82
N LEU A 12 10.26 -7.82 -16.26
CA LEU A 12 9.00 -8.03 -15.54
C LEU A 12 8.69 -9.53 -15.38
N PHE A 13 8.69 -10.30 -16.47
CA PHE A 13 8.41 -11.74 -16.41
C PHE A 13 9.51 -12.52 -15.73
N GLY A 14 10.76 -12.08 -15.83
CA GLY A 14 11.89 -12.64 -15.09
C GLY A 14 11.72 -12.47 -13.58
N LEU A 15 11.36 -11.27 -13.11
CA LEU A 15 11.06 -10.99 -11.71
C LEU A 15 9.87 -11.81 -11.21
N MET A 16 8.78 -11.86 -11.99
CA MET A 16 7.63 -12.71 -11.65
C MET A 16 8.02 -14.18 -11.51
N THR A 17 8.87 -14.69 -12.42
CA THR A 17 9.33 -16.09 -12.37
C THR A 17 10.17 -16.34 -11.12
N ILE A 18 11.12 -15.44 -10.80
CA ILE A 18 11.92 -15.53 -9.57
C ILE A 18 11.02 -15.50 -8.34
N SER A 19 10.07 -14.57 -8.30
CA SER A 19 9.09 -14.42 -7.22
C SER A 19 8.35 -15.74 -6.96
N VAL A 20 7.77 -16.35 -7.99
CA VAL A 20 7.04 -17.62 -7.85
C VAL A 20 7.95 -18.77 -7.40
N LEU A 21 9.19 -18.84 -7.92
CA LEU A 21 10.15 -19.90 -7.55
C LEU A 21 10.66 -19.76 -6.10
N VAL A 22 10.68 -18.57 -5.56
CA VAL A 22 11.11 -18.28 -4.18
C VAL A 22 10.04 -18.70 -3.15
N LEU A 23 8.77 -18.75 -3.51
CA LEU A 23 7.68 -19.09 -2.59
C LEU A 23 7.85 -20.48 -1.93
N PRO A 24 8.09 -21.59 -2.66
CA PRO A 24 8.33 -22.88 -2.03
C PRO A 24 9.62 -22.90 -1.19
N LEU A 25 10.63 -22.10 -1.57
CA LEU A 25 11.88 -21.97 -0.83
C LEU A 25 11.65 -21.28 0.52
N SER A 26 10.85 -20.21 0.57
CA SER A 26 10.51 -19.48 1.80
C SER A 26 9.84 -20.41 2.82
N ARG A 27 8.92 -21.26 2.37
CA ARG A 27 8.25 -22.26 3.21
C ARG A 27 9.23 -23.31 3.78
N LYS A 28 10.22 -23.73 2.97
CA LYS A 28 11.24 -24.72 3.38
C LYS A 28 12.21 -24.14 4.41
N ILE A 29 12.62 -22.89 4.26
CA ILE A 29 13.58 -22.20 5.14
C ILE A 29 12.87 -21.59 6.36
N LYS A 30 11.53 -21.54 6.37
CA LYS A 30 10.71 -20.88 7.40
C LYS A 30 11.03 -19.38 7.57
N MET A 31 11.33 -18.72 6.46
CA MET A 31 11.53 -17.27 6.41
C MET A 31 10.33 -16.59 5.73
N PRO A 32 9.94 -15.37 6.16
CA PRO A 32 8.94 -14.61 5.45
C PRO A 32 9.34 -14.42 3.98
N TYR A 33 8.37 -14.63 3.09
CA TYR A 33 8.58 -14.60 1.64
C TYR A 33 9.17 -13.25 1.17
N THR A 34 8.61 -12.14 1.66
CA THR A 34 9.06 -10.77 1.35
C THR A 34 10.51 -10.51 1.76
N VAL A 35 10.94 -11.03 2.91
CA VAL A 35 12.34 -10.92 3.38
C VAL A 35 13.27 -11.68 2.45
N LEU A 36 12.87 -12.89 2.03
CA LEU A 36 13.70 -13.68 1.12
C LEU A 36 13.82 -13.03 -0.26
N LEU A 37 12.74 -12.43 -0.78
CA LEU A 37 12.77 -11.65 -2.02
C LEU A 37 13.68 -10.42 -1.91
N ALA A 38 13.59 -9.68 -0.81
CA ALA A 38 14.46 -8.52 -0.57
C ALA A 38 15.94 -8.92 -0.51
N LEU A 39 16.27 -10.01 0.18
CA LEU A 39 17.64 -10.53 0.23
C LEU A 39 18.14 -10.96 -1.15
N LEU A 40 17.31 -11.63 -1.94
CA LEU A 40 17.66 -12.01 -3.30
C LEU A 40 17.86 -10.80 -4.19
N GLY A 41 17.01 -9.79 -4.10
CA GLY A 41 17.18 -8.53 -4.83
C GLY A 41 18.52 -7.85 -4.50
N ILE A 42 18.88 -7.79 -3.21
CA ILE A 42 20.19 -7.27 -2.77
C ILE A 42 21.33 -8.10 -3.35
N ILE A 43 21.26 -9.43 -3.29
CA ILE A 43 22.31 -10.32 -3.82
C ILE A 43 22.45 -10.13 -5.33
N ILE A 44 21.36 -10.07 -6.08
CA ILE A 44 21.36 -9.83 -7.52
C ILE A 44 22.01 -8.49 -7.86
N GLY A 45 21.59 -7.40 -7.19
CA GLY A 45 22.16 -6.07 -7.41
C GLY A 45 23.63 -5.96 -7.03
N LEU A 46 24.07 -6.59 -5.93
CA LEU A 46 25.48 -6.66 -5.56
C LEU A 46 26.29 -7.47 -6.55
N ALA A 47 25.77 -8.61 -7.02
CA ALA A 47 26.45 -9.44 -8.00
C ALA A 47 26.64 -8.69 -9.32
N ASP A 48 25.62 -7.95 -9.78
CA ASP A 48 25.75 -7.13 -10.99
C ASP A 48 26.80 -6.04 -10.83
N ASN A 49 26.73 -5.29 -9.72
CA ASN A 49 27.69 -4.20 -9.44
C ASN A 49 29.14 -4.69 -9.29
N TRP A 50 29.37 -5.89 -8.75
CA TRP A 50 30.71 -6.45 -8.56
C TRP A 50 31.28 -7.15 -9.79
N LEU A 51 30.42 -7.82 -10.56
CA LEU A 51 30.82 -8.63 -11.69
C LEU A 51 30.65 -7.90 -13.04
N GLY A 52 29.97 -6.76 -13.06
CA GLY A 52 29.70 -5.98 -14.26
C GLY A 52 28.91 -6.79 -15.31
N ILE A 53 27.99 -7.64 -14.85
CA ILE A 53 27.27 -8.58 -15.72
C ILE A 53 26.42 -7.83 -16.74
N SER A 54 25.72 -6.79 -16.32
CA SER A 54 24.88 -5.94 -17.20
C SER A 54 25.72 -5.19 -18.27
N GLN A 55 27.00 -4.95 -18.00
CA GLN A 55 27.92 -4.23 -18.89
C GLN A 55 28.73 -5.19 -19.80
N SER A 56 28.59 -6.51 -19.62
CA SER A 56 29.27 -7.50 -20.45
C SER A 56 28.52 -7.73 -21.76
N ASP A 57 29.21 -7.68 -22.89
CA ASP A 57 28.64 -7.84 -24.25
C ASP A 57 28.18 -9.29 -24.57
N THR A 58 27.96 -10.14 -23.59
CA THR A 58 27.80 -11.59 -23.83
C THR A 58 26.49 -12.15 -23.31
N GLY A 59 25.47 -12.15 -24.18
CA GLY A 59 24.38 -13.15 -24.15
C GLY A 59 23.17 -12.81 -23.25
N ILE A 60 22.25 -13.76 -23.15
CA ILE A 60 20.94 -13.66 -22.46
C ILE A 60 21.07 -13.21 -20.99
N VAL A 61 22.17 -13.56 -20.32
CA VAL A 61 22.38 -13.20 -18.91
C VAL A 61 22.63 -11.71 -18.74
N SER A 62 23.48 -11.09 -19.59
CA SER A 62 23.72 -9.65 -19.53
C SER A 62 22.47 -8.85 -19.92
N GLU A 63 21.72 -9.34 -20.90
CA GLU A 63 20.43 -8.77 -21.29
C GLU A 63 19.39 -8.85 -20.18
N PHE A 64 19.35 -9.95 -19.44
CA PHE A 64 18.48 -10.09 -18.27
C PHE A 64 18.87 -9.10 -17.16
N PHE A 65 20.15 -8.94 -16.84
CA PHE A 65 20.59 -7.96 -15.84
C PHE A 65 20.37 -6.52 -16.32
N SER A 66 20.66 -6.20 -17.58
CA SER A 66 20.38 -4.87 -18.16
C SER A 66 18.89 -4.54 -18.25
N SER A 67 18.01 -5.56 -18.24
CA SER A 67 16.57 -5.34 -18.19
C SER A 67 16.12 -4.72 -16.85
N PHE A 68 16.84 -4.96 -15.74
CA PHE A 68 16.56 -4.30 -14.48
C PHE A 68 16.91 -2.81 -14.51
N ASP A 69 18.00 -2.42 -15.19
CA ASP A 69 18.36 -1.02 -15.36
C ASP A 69 17.37 -0.26 -16.23
N SER A 70 16.72 -0.95 -17.18
CA SER A 70 15.69 -0.37 -18.05
C SER A 70 14.30 -0.29 -17.38
N PHE A 71 14.10 -0.99 -16.25
CA PHE A 71 12.86 -0.97 -15.49
C PHE A 71 12.93 0.11 -14.41
N GLU A 72 12.73 1.35 -14.81
CA GLU A 72 12.63 2.47 -13.86
C GLU A 72 11.31 2.39 -13.07
N LEU A 73 11.37 1.82 -11.85
CA LEU A 73 10.29 1.96 -10.86
C LEU A 73 10.23 3.43 -10.41
N THR A 74 9.51 4.25 -11.16
CA THR A 74 9.30 5.63 -10.77
C THR A 74 8.37 5.71 -9.55
N SER A 75 8.54 6.76 -8.73
CA SER A 75 7.62 7.04 -7.61
C SER A 75 6.15 7.10 -8.06
N GLY A 76 5.89 7.57 -9.29
CA GLY A 76 4.56 7.61 -9.87
C GLY A 76 3.95 6.21 -10.10
N ILE A 77 4.74 5.25 -10.60
CA ILE A 77 4.28 3.86 -10.78
C ILE A 77 3.92 3.24 -9.44
N ILE A 78 4.79 3.41 -8.44
CA ILE A 78 4.53 2.89 -7.08
C ILE A 78 3.26 3.50 -6.51
N PHE A 79 3.12 4.82 -6.61
CA PHE A 79 2.02 5.56 -5.99
C PHE A 79 0.67 5.37 -6.69
N PHE A 80 0.64 5.37 -8.04
CA PHE A 80 -0.63 5.32 -8.79
C PHE A 80 -1.05 3.92 -9.25
N ILE A 81 -0.13 2.94 -9.27
CA ILE A 81 -0.44 1.58 -9.72
C ILE A 81 -0.39 0.59 -8.55
N PHE A 82 0.74 0.49 -7.85
CA PHE A 82 0.91 -0.52 -6.82
C PHE A 82 0.12 -0.19 -5.55
N LEU A 83 0.17 1.06 -5.10
CA LEU A 83 -0.44 1.45 -3.83
C LEU A 83 -1.96 1.22 -3.79
N PRO A 84 -2.78 1.59 -4.81
CA PRO A 84 -4.20 1.30 -4.79
C PRO A 84 -4.53 -0.19 -4.72
N VAL A 85 -3.73 -1.03 -5.41
CA VAL A 85 -3.92 -2.48 -5.43
C VAL A 85 -3.66 -3.08 -4.05
N LEU A 86 -2.50 -2.80 -3.46
CA LEU A 86 -2.10 -3.33 -2.16
C LEU A 86 -3.06 -2.90 -1.04
N ILE A 87 -3.47 -1.62 -1.05
CA ILE A 87 -4.38 -1.10 -0.04
C ILE A 87 -5.79 -1.68 -0.18
N PHE A 88 -6.28 -1.84 -1.42
CA PHE A 88 -7.62 -2.40 -1.65
C PHE A 88 -7.66 -3.87 -1.22
N GLU A 89 -6.67 -4.67 -1.61
CA GLU A 89 -6.53 -6.07 -1.20
C GLU A 89 -6.48 -6.20 0.32
N ALA A 90 -5.54 -5.52 0.98
CA ALA A 90 -5.39 -5.55 2.43
C ALA A 90 -6.68 -5.13 3.17
N SER A 91 -7.38 -4.10 2.65
CA SER A 91 -8.63 -3.62 3.24
C SER A 91 -9.79 -4.61 3.05
N LEU A 92 -9.82 -5.30 1.90
CA LEU A 92 -10.86 -6.28 1.58
C LEU A 92 -10.73 -7.55 2.43
N ALA A 93 -9.51 -7.95 2.78
CA ALA A 93 -9.22 -9.12 3.61
C ALA A 93 -9.70 -8.97 5.06
N ILE A 94 -9.92 -7.73 5.54
CA ILE A 94 -10.31 -7.47 6.93
C ILE A 94 -11.80 -7.73 7.16
N ASP A 95 -12.12 -8.41 8.28
CA ASP A 95 -13.50 -8.54 8.76
C ASP A 95 -14.04 -7.17 9.22
N VAL A 96 -14.75 -6.50 8.32
CA VAL A 96 -15.26 -5.13 8.52
C VAL A 96 -16.14 -5.00 9.76
N ARG A 97 -16.92 -6.04 10.13
CA ARG A 97 -17.79 -5.98 11.31
C ARG A 97 -16.96 -5.92 12.59
N LYS A 98 -15.91 -6.71 12.66
CA LYS A 98 -15.00 -6.71 13.82
C LYS A 98 -14.15 -5.45 13.86
N LEU A 99 -13.64 -4.99 12.71
CA LEU A 99 -12.94 -3.72 12.58
C LEU A 99 -13.80 -2.56 13.14
N LEU A 100 -15.06 -2.47 12.70
CA LEU A 100 -15.97 -1.40 13.15
C LEU A 100 -16.32 -1.51 14.64
N SER A 101 -16.33 -2.72 15.23
CA SER A 101 -16.55 -2.89 16.67
C SER A 101 -15.42 -2.31 17.52
N ASP A 102 -14.19 -2.33 16.99
CA ASP A 102 -12.99 -1.83 17.64
C ASP A 102 -12.41 -0.56 16.97
N ILE A 103 -13.21 0.13 16.15
CA ILE A 103 -12.76 1.30 15.36
C ILE A 103 -12.16 2.43 16.21
N ARG A 104 -12.69 2.65 17.43
CA ARG A 104 -12.19 3.71 18.31
C ARG A 104 -10.76 3.49 18.76
N PRO A 105 -10.37 2.32 19.37
CA PRO A 105 -8.97 2.06 19.71
C PRO A 105 -8.08 1.99 18.47
N ILE A 106 -8.57 1.45 17.34
CA ILE A 106 -7.82 1.41 16.09
C ILE A 106 -7.46 2.82 15.62
N LEU A 107 -8.43 3.71 15.46
CA LEU A 107 -8.18 5.09 15.04
C LEU A 107 -7.34 5.88 16.06
N PHE A 108 -7.50 5.61 17.34
CA PHE A 108 -6.66 6.24 18.36
C PHE A 108 -5.19 5.85 18.18
N LEU A 109 -4.89 4.58 17.97
CA LEU A 109 -3.52 4.11 17.73
C LEU A 109 -2.99 4.60 16.38
N ALA A 110 -3.75 4.45 15.31
CA ALA A 110 -3.34 4.80 13.96
C ALA A 110 -3.13 6.30 13.73
N VAL A 111 -3.88 7.15 14.42
CA VAL A 111 -3.76 8.60 14.25
C VAL A 111 -2.96 9.22 15.39
N ILE A 112 -3.44 9.10 16.63
CA ILE A 112 -2.78 9.74 17.77
C ILE A 112 -1.42 9.09 18.06
N GLY A 113 -1.35 7.76 17.99
CA GLY A 113 -0.09 7.00 18.15
C GLY A 113 0.95 7.42 17.13
N LEU A 114 0.55 7.54 15.86
CA LEU A 114 1.44 8.00 14.78
C LEU A 114 1.94 9.43 15.02
N PHE A 115 1.07 10.36 15.40
CA PHE A 115 1.52 11.73 15.72
C PHE A 115 2.51 11.74 16.89
N ILE A 116 2.23 11.01 17.97
CA ILE A 116 3.16 10.89 19.12
C ILE A 116 4.51 10.33 18.65
N SER A 117 4.51 9.24 17.89
CA SER A 117 5.72 8.63 17.34
C SER A 117 6.50 9.60 16.44
N THR A 118 5.80 10.29 15.53
CA THR A 118 6.39 11.32 14.64
C THR A 118 7.08 12.43 15.44
N PHE A 119 6.42 12.97 16.46
CA PHE A 119 7.00 14.03 17.29
C PHE A 119 8.15 13.55 18.17
N LEU A 120 8.07 12.33 18.70
CA LEU A 120 9.17 11.76 19.51
C LEU A 120 10.40 11.49 18.64
N ILE A 121 10.23 10.83 17.49
CA ILE A 121 11.35 10.54 16.57
C ILE A 121 11.89 11.83 15.99
N GLY A 122 11.03 12.70 15.45
CA GLY A 122 11.43 13.98 14.88
C GLY A 122 12.11 14.89 15.90
N GLY A 123 11.61 14.94 17.14
CA GLY A 123 12.21 15.70 18.24
C GLY A 123 13.58 15.14 18.65
N ALA A 124 13.73 13.82 18.73
CA ALA A 124 14.99 13.17 19.01
C ALA A 124 16.04 13.48 17.91
N VAL A 125 15.66 13.36 16.64
CA VAL A 125 16.53 13.68 15.51
C VAL A 125 16.90 15.17 15.52
N TYR A 126 15.95 16.06 15.76
CA TYR A 126 16.18 17.50 15.84
C TYR A 126 17.23 17.87 16.90
N SER A 127 17.19 17.18 18.05
CA SER A 127 18.11 17.46 19.17
C SER A 127 19.58 17.13 18.86
N VAL A 128 19.85 16.25 17.89
CA VAL A 128 21.21 15.77 17.59
C VAL A 128 21.70 16.11 16.18
N SER A 129 20.81 16.47 15.25
CA SER A 129 21.18 16.59 13.82
C SER A 129 21.51 18.01 13.36
N GLY A 130 21.01 19.05 14.04
CA GLY A 130 21.10 20.46 13.58
C GLY A 130 20.25 20.77 12.34
N MET A 131 19.45 19.81 11.84
CA MET A 131 18.51 20.02 10.73
C MET A 131 17.28 20.82 11.17
N GLY A 132 16.56 21.41 10.20
CA GLY A 132 15.31 22.12 10.50
C GLY A 132 14.23 21.21 11.09
N PHE A 133 13.45 21.70 12.06
CA PHE A 133 12.47 20.90 12.81
C PHE A 133 11.46 20.20 11.91
N VAL A 134 10.95 20.86 10.86
CA VAL A 134 9.98 20.26 9.91
C VAL A 134 10.61 19.09 9.13
N VAL A 135 11.89 19.19 8.77
CA VAL A 135 12.63 18.09 8.11
C VAL A 135 12.77 16.90 9.05
N CYS A 136 13.04 17.16 10.33
CA CYS A 136 13.10 16.09 11.33
C CYS A 136 11.73 15.43 11.57
N LEU A 137 10.65 16.22 11.55
CA LEU A 137 9.28 15.69 11.61
C LEU A 137 8.93 14.86 10.37
N LEU A 138 9.39 15.28 9.19
CA LEU A 138 9.18 14.51 7.95
C LEU A 138 9.83 13.12 8.05
N LEU A 139 11.06 13.04 8.55
CA LEU A 139 11.72 11.76 8.85
C LEU A 139 10.95 10.96 9.91
N GLY A 140 10.47 11.64 10.96
CA GLY A 140 9.64 11.04 11.99
C GLY A 140 8.36 10.41 11.41
N ALA A 141 7.67 11.10 10.49
CA ALA A 141 6.48 10.58 9.83
C ALA A 141 6.76 9.32 9.00
N ILE A 142 7.87 9.32 8.25
CA ILE A 142 8.30 8.14 7.45
C ILE A 142 8.54 6.92 8.36
N LEU A 143 9.22 7.12 9.48
CA LEU A 143 9.58 6.04 10.40
C LEU A 143 8.45 5.61 11.34
N SER A 144 7.35 6.35 11.37
CA SER A 144 6.20 6.05 12.25
C SER A 144 5.19 5.10 11.61
N ALA A 145 5.26 4.87 10.30
CA ALA A 145 4.46 3.84 9.64
C ALA A 145 4.96 2.45 10.05
N THR A 146 4.03 1.56 10.41
CA THR A 146 4.34 0.21 10.94
C THR A 146 3.66 -0.86 10.10
N ASP A 147 4.40 -1.93 9.78
CA ASP A 147 3.86 -3.12 9.12
C ASP A 147 3.60 -4.23 10.14
N PRO A 148 2.39 -4.78 10.25
CA PRO A 148 2.02 -5.76 11.24
C PRO A 148 2.26 -7.21 10.81
N VAL A 149 2.67 -7.49 9.57
CA VAL A 149 2.71 -8.84 8.99
C VAL A 149 3.45 -9.83 9.90
N ALA A 150 4.63 -9.46 10.41
CA ALA A 150 5.39 -10.31 11.31
C ALA A 150 4.70 -10.51 12.67
N VAL A 151 4.08 -9.47 13.22
CA VAL A 151 3.38 -9.51 14.51
C VAL A 151 2.13 -10.39 14.42
N VAL A 152 1.36 -10.24 13.34
CA VAL A 152 0.15 -11.04 13.09
C VAL A 152 0.51 -12.52 12.89
N ALA A 153 1.60 -12.83 12.19
CA ALA A 153 2.10 -14.20 12.06
C ALA A 153 2.44 -14.81 13.42
N ILE A 154 3.16 -14.08 14.29
CA ILE A 154 3.48 -14.50 15.64
C ILE A 154 2.20 -14.72 16.47
N PHE A 155 1.21 -13.82 16.37
CA PHE A 155 -0.07 -13.98 17.08
C PHE A 155 -0.81 -15.26 16.65
N LYS A 156 -0.78 -15.60 15.37
CA LYS A 156 -1.37 -16.85 14.86
C LYS A 156 -0.64 -18.07 15.42
N ASP A 157 0.68 -18.07 15.42
CA ASP A 157 1.52 -19.18 15.93
C ASP A 157 1.35 -19.40 17.43
N LEU A 158 1.21 -18.32 18.22
CA LEU A 158 0.99 -18.36 19.65
C LEU A 158 -0.47 -18.62 20.06
N GLY A 159 -1.41 -18.68 19.11
CA GLY A 159 -2.83 -18.82 19.40
C GLY A 159 -3.42 -17.62 20.16
N ALA A 160 -2.89 -16.42 19.92
CA ALA A 160 -3.36 -15.19 20.56
C ALA A 160 -4.83 -14.89 20.17
N PRO A 161 -5.59 -14.17 21.02
CA PRO A 161 -6.97 -13.79 20.70
C PRO A 161 -7.07 -13.09 19.36
N LYS A 162 -7.99 -13.55 18.49
CA LYS A 162 -8.21 -12.98 17.13
C LYS A 162 -8.44 -11.47 17.14
N ARG A 163 -8.97 -10.92 18.24
CA ARG A 163 -9.16 -9.48 18.40
C ARG A 163 -7.86 -8.69 18.34
N LEU A 164 -6.74 -9.25 18.87
CA LEU A 164 -5.44 -8.57 18.81
C LEU A 164 -4.94 -8.46 17.36
N ALA A 165 -5.09 -9.52 16.58
CA ALA A 165 -4.75 -9.47 15.14
C ALA A 165 -5.55 -8.38 14.43
N ILE A 166 -6.87 -8.32 14.62
CA ILE A 166 -7.74 -7.30 14.01
C ILE A 166 -7.36 -5.88 14.45
N LEU A 167 -7.00 -5.68 15.72
CA LEU A 167 -6.56 -4.37 16.21
C LEU A 167 -5.27 -3.93 15.52
N VAL A 168 -4.31 -4.84 15.37
CA VAL A 168 -3.01 -4.52 14.77
C VAL A 168 -3.12 -4.40 13.25
N GLU A 169 -3.87 -5.27 12.58
CA GLU A 169 -4.15 -5.15 11.14
C GLU A 169 -4.91 -3.87 10.81
N GLY A 170 -5.94 -3.55 11.60
CA GLY A 170 -6.71 -2.32 11.43
C GLY A 170 -5.90 -1.07 11.76
N GLU A 171 -5.08 -1.11 12.80
CA GLU A 171 -4.18 0.00 13.15
C GLU A 171 -3.23 0.29 11.99
N SER A 172 -2.53 -0.72 11.45
CA SER A 172 -1.61 -0.54 10.34
C SER A 172 -2.28 0.05 9.10
N LEU A 173 -3.45 -0.48 8.72
CA LEU A 173 -4.19 0.01 7.56
C LEU A 173 -4.50 1.52 7.63
N PHE A 174 -4.94 2.00 8.80
CA PHE A 174 -5.21 3.42 8.99
C PHE A 174 -3.94 4.23 9.27
N ASN A 175 -2.92 3.60 9.86
CA ASN A 175 -1.61 4.21 10.10
C ASN A 175 -0.94 4.58 8.77
N ASP A 176 -0.89 3.66 7.80
CA ASP A 176 -0.31 3.92 6.47
C ASP A 176 -0.98 5.11 5.79
N ALA A 177 -2.31 5.16 5.81
CA ALA A 177 -3.05 6.29 5.28
C ALA A 177 -2.76 7.60 6.03
N THR A 178 -2.66 7.55 7.35
CA THR A 178 -2.33 8.69 8.20
C THR A 178 -0.92 9.19 7.94
N ALA A 179 0.05 8.27 7.83
CA ALA A 179 1.45 8.57 7.56
C ALA A 179 1.64 9.24 6.20
N ILE A 180 0.98 8.74 5.15
CA ILE A 180 1.06 9.32 3.81
C ILE A 180 0.49 10.75 3.80
N VAL A 181 -0.66 10.98 4.43
CA VAL A 181 -1.25 12.34 4.52
C VAL A 181 -0.33 13.27 5.29
N LEU A 182 0.20 12.83 6.43
CA LEU A 182 1.12 13.63 7.24
C LEU A 182 2.42 13.93 6.49
N PHE A 183 2.99 12.92 5.84
CA PHE A 183 4.17 13.04 4.99
C PHE A 183 3.96 14.09 3.89
N THR A 184 2.85 14.03 3.15
CA THR A 184 2.54 14.96 2.06
C THR A 184 2.46 16.40 2.56
N ILE A 185 1.83 16.63 3.72
CA ILE A 185 1.74 17.96 4.33
C ILE A 185 3.12 18.48 4.76
N LEU A 186 3.91 17.64 5.46
CA LEU A 186 5.25 18.01 5.91
C LEU A 186 6.21 18.22 4.73
N ALA A 187 6.11 17.41 3.68
CA ALA A 187 6.89 17.57 2.46
C ALA A 187 6.58 18.90 1.75
N ALA A 188 5.30 19.28 1.67
CA ALA A 188 4.88 20.58 1.12
C ALA A 188 5.42 21.76 1.95
N MET A 189 5.47 21.63 3.28
CA MET A 189 6.08 22.63 4.16
C MET A 189 7.60 22.72 3.93
N VAL A 190 8.30 21.61 3.79
CA VAL A 190 9.75 21.58 3.49
C VAL A 190 10.04 22.19 2.13
N ALA A 191 9.21 21.91 1.13
CA ALA A 191 9.32 22.46 -0.22
C ALA A 191 8.94 23.96 -0.30
N GLY A 192 8.43 24.58 0.78
CA GLY A 192 7.99 25.96 0.81
C GLY A 192 6.69 26.24 0.04
N THR A 193 5.95 25.20 -0.35
CA THR A 193 4.66 25.31 -1.05
C THR A 193 3.49 25.43 -0.09
N ALA A 194 3.69 25.15 1.20
CA ALA A 194 2.72 25.34 2.27
C ALA A 194 3.33 26.10 3.44
N GLN A 195 2.49 26.81 4.19
CA GLN A 195 2.93 27.52 5.39
C GLN A 195 3.26 26.51 6.50
N ALA A 196 4.38 26.70 7.18
CA ALA A 196 4.81 25.90 8.31
C ALA A 196 4.09 26.32 9.61
N ASP A 197 2.75 26.27 9.59
CA ASP A 197 1.89 26.54 10.75
C ASP A 197 1.15 25.27 11.17
N LEU A 198 1.27 24.91 12.45
CA LEU A 198 0.67 23.68 12.99
C LEU A 198 -0.86 23.70 12.94
N GLY A 199 -1.49 24.84 13.10
CA GLY A 199 -2.95 24.97 13.05
C GLY A 199 -3.48 24.72 11.64
N THR A 200 -2.86 25.33 10.65
CA THR A 200 -3.19 25.14 9.23
C THR A 200 -2.92 23.70 8.80
N GLY A 201 -1.79 23.13 9.24
CA GLY A 201 -1.45 21.73 8.96
C GLY A 201 -2.47 20.74 9.54
N ALA A 202 -2.93 20.96 10.77
CA ALA A 202 -3.95 20.12 11.40
C ALA A 202 -5.30 20.18 10.67
N LEU A 203 -5.74 21.38 10.28
CA LEU A 203 -6.96 21.54 9.49
C LEU A 203 -6.85 20.89 8.12
N GLN A 204 -5.70 21.03 7.46
CA GLN A 204 -5.43 20.38 6.19
C GLN A 204 -5.44 18.86 6.33
N PHE A 205 -4.82 18.32 7.39
CA PHE A 205 -4.87 16.89 7.68
C PHE A 205 -6.31 16.38 7.80
N ILE A 206 -7.15 17.03 8.61
CA ILE A 206 -8.56 16.66 8.80
C ILE A 206 -9.30 16.69 7.46
N LYS A 207 -9.12 17.77 6.68
CA LYS A 207 -9.78 17.93 5.37
C LYS A 207 -9.36 16.80 4.40
N VAL A 208 -8.07 16.54 4.28
CA VAL A 208 -7.53 15.56 3.34
C VAL A 208 -7.94 14.14 3.76
N PHE A 209 -7.82 13.81 5.03
CA PHE A 209 -8.15 12.49 5.57
C PHE A 209 -9.65 12.20 5.48
N LEU A 210 -10.50 13.07 6.01
CA LEU A 210 -11.96 12.88 5.96
C LEU A 210 -12.52 13.03 4.55
N GLY A 211 -11.94 13.89 3.73
CA GLY A 211 -12.29 14.02 2.32
C GLY A 211 -12.10 12.72 1.56
N GLY A 212 -10.99 12.01 1.79
CA GLY A 212 -10.75 10.68 1.24
C GLY A 212 -11.83 9.68 1.64
N ILE A 213 -12.22 9.64 2.92
CA ILE A 213 -13.32 8.78 3.41
C ILE A 213 -14.62 9.05 2.65
N VAL A 214 -14.99 10.31 2.51
CA VAL A 214 -16.24 10.70 1.83
C VAL A 214 -16.21 10.26 0.36
N VAL A 215 -15.12 10.54 -0.35
CA VAL A 215 -14.96 10.14 -1.75
C VAL A 215 -15.05 8.62 -1.90
N GLY A 216 -14.29 7.88 -1.10
CA GLY A 216 -14.30 6.41 -1.13
C GLY A 216 -15.68 5.82 -0.86
N PHE A 217 -16.39 6.36 0.15
CA PHE A 217 -17.75 5.92 0.46
C PHE A 217 -18.72 6.16 -0.70
N LEU A 218 -18.70 7.35 -1.28
CA LEU A 218 -19.59 7.69 -2.40
C LEU A 218 -19.29 6.83 -3.63
N MET A 219 -18.01 6.69 -3.98
CA MET A 219 -17.58 5.85 -5.10
C MET A 219 -18.00 4.39 -4.90
N ALA A 220 -17.75 3.83 -3.72
CA ALA A 220 -18.14 2.46 -3.42
C ALA A 220 -19.66 2.25 -3.47
N ARG A 221 -20.47 3.23 -3.02
CA ARG A 221 -21.94 3.17 -3.12
C ARG A 221 -22.41 3.16 -4.58
N VAL A 222 -21.83 4.01 -5.42
CA VAL A 222 -22.14 4.03 -6.86
C VAL A 222 -21.77 2.69 -7.52
N PHE A 223 -20.56 2.20 -7.26
CA PHE A 223 -20.08 0.94 -7.84
C PHE A 223 -20.87 -0.26 -7.32
N SER A 224 -21.21 -0.33 -6.02
CA SER A 224 -22.09 -1.38 -5.48
C SER A 224 -23.46 -1.39 -6.15
N TRP A 225 -24.03 -0.21 -6.45
CA TRP A 225 -25.27 -0.11 -7.19
C TRP A 225 -25.13 -0.61 -8.63
N VAL A 226 -24.04 -0.26 -9.33
CA VAL A 226 -23.75 -0.74 -10.69
C VAL A 226 -23.56 -2.26 -10.70
N ILE A 227 -22.75 -2.79 -9.77
CA ILE A 227 -22.52 -4.24 -9.63
C ILE A 227 -23.83 -4.99 -9.44
N GLY A 228 -24.72 -4.51 -8.57
CA GLY A 228 -26.05 -5.10 -8.38
C GLY A 228 -26.95 -5.08 -9.62
N LYS A 229 -26.67 -4.26 -10.62
CA LYS A 229 -27.38 -4.19 -11.90
C LYS A 229 -26.82 -5.12 -12.99
N VAL A 230 -25.57 -5.55 -12.87
CA VAL A 230 -24.88 -6.37 -13.89
C VAL A 230 -25.37 -7.82 -13.95
N GLY A 231 -26.16 -8.27 -12.98
CA GLY A 231 -26.88 -9.55 -13.08
C GLY A 231 -26.02 -10.79 -12.81
N GLY A 232 -24.97 -10.69 -11.98
CA GLY A 232 -24.22 -11.85 -11.51
C GLY A 232 -23.15 -12.38 -12.47
N ILE A 233 -22.61 -11.53 -13.36
CA ILE A 233 -21.47 -11.87 -14.24
C ILE A 233 -20.20 -11.64 -13.43
N ALA A 234 -19.65 -12.68 -12.83
CA ALA A 234 -18.50 -12.63 -11.92
C ALA A 234 -17.29 -11.83 -12.46
N LEU A 235 -16.92 -12.03 -13.73
CA LEU A 235 -15.82 -11.31 -14.35
C LEU A 235 -16.05 -9.80 -14.40
N VAL A 236 -17.28 -9.36 -14.67
CA VAL A 236 -17.63 -7.93 -14.70
C VAL A 236 -17.66 -7.36 -13.29
N GLU A 237 -18.17 -8.12 -12.31
CA GLU A 237 -18.16 -7.72 -10.89
C GLU A 237 -16.74 -7.45 -10.40
N VAL A 238 -15.79 -8.38 -10.66
CA VAL A 238 -14.38 -8.23 -10.32
C VAL A 238 -13.75 -7.04 -11.05
N SER A 239 -13.97 -6.91 -12.37
CA SER A 239 -13.42 -5.79 -13.14
C SER A 239 -13.90 -4.43 -12.62
N LEU A 240 -15.15 -4.34 -12.17
CA LEU A 240 -15.70 -3.13 -11.56
C LEU A 240 -15.05 -2.81 -10.20
N THR A 241 -14.66 -3.81 -9.40
CA THR A 241 -13.91 -3.52 -8.16
C THR A 241 -12.50 -3.03 -8.44
N ILE A 242 -11.83 -3.55 -9.47
CA ILE A 242 -10.53 -3.04 -9.90
C ILE A 242 -10.67 -1.58 -10.37
N ALA A 243 -11.65 -1.30 -11.23
CA ALA A 243 -11.94 0.06 -11.67
C ALA A 243 -12.26 0.99 -10.49
N LEU A 244 -13.01 0.51 -9.49
CA LEU A 244 -13.31 1.28 -8.27
C LEU A 244 -12.04 1.66 -7.52
N ALA A 245 -11.10 0.72 -7.28
CA ALA A 245 -9.87 0.98 -6.56
C ALA A 245 -9.05 2.10 -7.21
N PHE A 246 -8.81 2.00 -8.52
CA PHE A 246 -8.05 3.00 -9.27
C PHE A 246 -8.79 4.33 -9.41
N LEU A 247 -10.08 4.31 -9.72
CA LEU A 247 -10.86 5.55 -9.89
C LEU A 247 -11.07 6.28 -8.56
N ALA A 248 -11.31 5.58 -7.46
CA ALA A 248 -11.42 6.20 -6.15
C ALA A 248 -10.11 6.88 -5.75
N PHE A 249 -8.96 6.22 -6.00
CA PHE A 249 -7.65 6.79 -5.77
C PHE A 249 -7.42 8.05 -6.63
N LEU A 250 -7.58 7.92 -7.94
CA LEU A 250 -7.31 9.01 -8.90
C LEU A 250 -8.23 10.22 -8.67
N ILE A 251 -9.52 9.99 -8.45
CA ILE A 251 -10.48 11.07 -8.22
C ILE A 251 -10.15 11.81 -6.90
N ALA A 252 -9.85 11.07 -5.84
CA ALA A 252 -9.50 11.67 -4.56
C ALA A 252 -8.18 12.46 -4.65
N GLU A 253 -7.11 11.80 -5.13
CA GLU A 253 -5.76 12.35 -5.09
C GLU A 253 -5.54 13.47 -6.13
N HIS A 254 -5.89 13.19 -7.40
CA HIS A 254 -5.55 14.07 -8.50
C HIS A 254 -6.57 15.19 -8.72
N TYR A 255 -7.87 14.90 -8.60
CA TYR A 255 -8.92 15.90 -8.91
C TYR A 255 -9.41 16.66 -7.68
N LEU A 256 -9.57 15.99 -6.54
CA LEU A 256 -10.15 16.59 -5.33
C LEU A 256 -9.08 17.00 -4.31
N HIS A 257 -7.83 16.61 -4.52
CA HIS A 257 -6.71 16.87 -3.60
C HIS A 257 -7.01 16.46 -2.15
N VAL A 258 -7.61 15.27 -2.01
CA VAL A 258 -7.85 14.58 -0.74
C VAL A 258 -7.20 13.20 -0.78
N SER A 259 -7.08 12.51 0.36
CA SER A 259 -6.34 11.25 0.44
C SER A 259 -6.91 10.14 -0.45
N GLY A 260 -6.19 9.80 -1.52
CA GLY A 260 -6.48 8.66 -2.37
C GLY A 260 -6.41 7.35 -1.60
N VAL A 261 -5.46 7.22 -0.67
CA VAL A 261 -5.32 6.05 0.21
C VAL A 261 -6.57 5.82 1.04
N MET A 262 -7.06 6.86 1.74
CA MET A 262 -8.31 6.78 2.51
C MET A 262 -9.52 6.49 1.65
N ALA A 263 -9.53 6.99 0.40
CA ALA A 263 -10.61 6.69 -0.54
C ALA A 263 -10.62 5.20 -0.92
N VAL A 264 -9.46 4.61 -1.18
CA VAL A 264 -9.34 3.17 -1.49
C VAL A 264 -9.68 2.31 -0.28
N VAL A 265 -9.13 2.60 0.91
CA VAL A 265 -9.47 1.90 2.17
C VAL A 265 -10.98 1.88 2.38
N THR A 266 -11.60 3.06 2.34
CA THR A 266 -13.04 3.19 2.57
C THR A 266 -13.84 2.45 1.49
N SER A 267 -13.43 2.51 0.23
CA SER A 267 -14.09 1.81 -0.87
C SER A 267 -14.06 0.30 -0.66
N ALA A 268 -12.91 -0.26 -0.32
CA ALA A 268 -12.75 -1.69 -0.09
C ALA A 268 -13.57 -2.16 1.13
N LEU A 269 -13.54 -1.41 2.24
CA LEU A 269 -14.35 -1.71 3.42
C LEU A 269 -15.85 -1.66 3.14
N VAL A 270 -16.33 -0.73 2.31
CA VAL A 270 -17.73 -0.66 1.89
C VAL A 270 -18.10 -1.84 1.00
N ILE A 271 -17.26 -2.23 0.04
CA ILE A 271 -17.47 -3.43 -0.79
C ILE A 271 -17.46 -4.68 0.09
N GLY A 272 -16.50 -4.82 1.01
CA GLY A 272 -16.39 -5.93 1.94
C GLY A 272 -17.58 -6.09 2.91
N SER A 273 -18.31 -5.00 3.18
CA SER A 273 -19.49 -4.99 4.06
C SER A 273 -20.80 -5.02 3.28
N TYR A 274 -21.19 -3.89 2.71
CA TYR A 274 -22.46 -3.72 1.98
C TYR A 274 -22.41 -4.32 0.57
N GLY A 275 -21.26 -4.28 -0.10
CA GLY A 275 -21.07 -4.81 -1.43
C GLY A 275 -21.27 -6.34 -1.50
N ARG A 276 -21.02 -7.03 -0.39
CA ARG A 276 -21.22 -8.49 -0.28
C ARG A 276 -22.65 -8.94 -0.62
N THR A 277 -23.64 -8.06 -0.46
CA THR A 277 -25.03 -8.31 -0.88
C THR A 277 -25.30 -7.96 -2.33
N SER A 278 -24.42 -7.20 -2.98
CA SER A 278 -24.55 -6.77 -4.38
C SER A 278 -23.72 -7.64 -5.33
N VAL A 279 -22.69 -8.30 -4.84
CA VAL A 279 -21.84 -9.25 -5.58
C VAL A 279 -22.45 -10.64 -5.50
N SER A 280 -22.43 -11.38 -6.61
CA SER A 280 -22.87 -12.77 -6.65
C SER A 280 -21.95 -13.69 -5.82
N GLY A 281 -22.44 -14.86 -5.37
CA GLY A 281 -21.61 -15.80 -4.59
C GLY A 281 -20.36 -16.24 -5.34
N HIS A 282 -20.49 -16.60 -6.62
CA HIS A 282 -19.35 -16.94 -7.47
C HIS A 282 -18.45 -15.72 -7.79
N GLY A 283 -19.08 -14.54 -7.94
CA GLY A 283 -18.32 -13.30 -8.10
C GLY A 283 -17.47 -12.97 -6.89
N TRP A 284 -17.95 -13.27 -5.68
CA TRP A 284 -17.19 -13.03 -4.45
C TRP A 284 -15.95 -13.94 -4.35
N GLU A 285 -16.07 -15.22 -4.65
CA GLU A 285 -14.94 -16.17 -4.67
C GLU A 285 -13.87 -15.71 -5.67
N LEU A 286 -14.28 -15.39 -6.90
CA LEU A 286 -13.38 -14.91 -7.93
C LEU A 286 -12.71 -13.56 -7.55
N LEU A 287 -13.44 -12.70 -6.85
CA LEU A 287 -12.96 -11.41 -6.37
C LEU A 287 -11.85 -11.59 -5.31
N GLU A 288 -12.07 -12.46 -4.31
CA GLU A 288 -11.05 -12.77 -3.30
C GLU A 288 -9.79 -13.35 -3.95
N GLU A 289 -9.90 -14.36 -4.83
CA GLU A 289 -8.77 -14.95 -5.54
C GLU A 289 -8.03 -13.95 -6.43
N THR A 290 -8.77 -13.07 -7.13
CA THR A 290 -8.16 -12.06 -8.03
C THR A 290 -7.37 -11.02 -7.22
N TRP A 291 -7.96 -10.51 -6.15
CA TRP A 291 -7.27 -9.50 -5.33
C TRP A 291 -6.09 -10.07 -4.57
N GLU A 292 -6.17 -11.31 -4.04
CA GLU A 292 -5.03 -12.01 -3.46
C GLU A 292 -3.90 -12.19 -4.49
N THR A 293 -4.25 -12.52 -5.75
CA THR A 293 -3.26 -12.64 -6.84
C THR A 293 -2.63 -11.29 -7.22
N LEU A 294 -3.41 -10.22 -7.25
CA LEU A 294 -2.93 -8.87 -7.59
C LEU A 294 -2.06 -8.27 -6.48
N GLY A 295 -2.33 -8.60 -5.20
CA GLY A 295 -1.57 -8.13 -4.05
C GLY A 295 -0.31 -8.95 -3.77
N PHE A 296 -0.20 -10.14 -4.40
CA PHE A 296 0.98 -11.01 -4.32
C PHE A 296 2.12 -10.49 -5.19
#